data_fdd6195762a2e1091a54efc359a64149
#
_entry.id   fdd6195762a2e1091a54efc359a64149
#
_cell.length_a   1.000
_cell.length_b   1.000
_cell.length_c   1.000
_cell.angle_alpha   90.00
_cell.angle_beta   90.00
_cell.angle_gamma   90.00
#
_symmetry.space_group_name_H-M   'P 1'
#
loop_
_entity.id
_entity.type
_entity.pdbx_description
1 polymer ?
#
loop_
_entity_poly.entity_id
_entity_poly.type
_entity_poly.pdbx_seq_one_letter_code
_entity_poly.pdbx_strand_id
1 'polypeptide(L)'
;MPFTLGLTGMDLPPLSARELGEALKESGIRWKVVVISACYAGGFIDDLRDSRTLVITASRHDRRSFGCADENDFTYFGRAFFKEALPKAASFQDAYAKADRLITEWEDGHAQKNRTTDSAGASKDDERHSLPQMADSPDIRNHLKKWWAQIAGTPKNAHSAPDPAAGTVAAALPPLARS
;
A
#
# COMPACT_ATOMS: atom_id res chain seq x y z
N MET A 1 -9.07 -7.25 -18.68
CA MET A 1 -8.89 -8.35 -17.71
C MET A 1 -9.20 -7.82 -16.32
N PRO A 2 -9.85 -8.57 -15.42
CA PRO A 2 -10.07 -8.12 -14.05
C PRO A 2 -8.72 -8.00 -13.33
N PHE A 3 -8.56 -6.94 -12.54
CA PHE A 3 -7.41 -6.77 -11.65
C PHE A 3 -7.58 -7.64 -10.41
N THR A 4 -6.56 -8.44 -10.09
CA THR A 4 -6.60 -9.40 -8.98
C THR A 4 -5.30 -9.38 -8.18
N LEU A 5 -5.41 -9.64 -6.87
CA LEU A 5 -4.28 -9.90 -5.97
C LEU A 5 -4.22 -11.39 -5.67
N GLY A 6 -3.07 -12.00 -5.90
CA GLY A 6 -2.80 -13.39 -5.55
C GLY A 6 -1.74 -13.49 -4.45
N LEU A 7 -1.84 -14.51 -3.60
CA LEU A 7 -0.85 -14.83 -2.58
C LEU A 7 -0.08 -16.08 -3.02
N THR A 8 1.22 -15.92 -3.22
CA THR A 8 2.10 -17.05 -3.59
C THR A 8 2.21 -18.02 -2.42
N GLY A 9 2.07 -19.33 -2.71
CA GLY A 9 2.19 -20.39 -1.70
C GLY A 9 0.90 -20.70 -0.93
N MET A 10 -0.21 -20.02 -1.22
CA MET A 10 -1.53 -20.31 -0.68
C MET A 10 -2.47 -20.71 -1.83
N ASP A 11 -3.21 -21.80 -1.65
CA ASP A 11 -4.25 -22.26 -2.60
C ASP A 11 -5.56 -21.48 -2.35
N LEU A 12 -5.47 -20.18 -2.54
CA LEU A 12 -6.60 -19.25 -2.43
C LEU A 12 -6.89 -18.64 -3.80
N PRO A 13 -8.16 -18.46 -4.16
CA PRO A 13 -8.50 -17.78 -5.39
C PRO A 13 -8.00 -16.32 -5.32
N PRO A 14 -7.54 -15.75 -6.45
CA PRO A 14 -7.12 -14.35 -6.50
C PRO A 14 -8.28 -13.41 -6.13
N LEU A 15 -8.01 -12.45 -5.24
CA LEU A 15 -8.98 -11.43 -4.84
C LEU A 15 -9.08 -10.36 -5.93
N SER A 16 -10.25 -10.18 -6.52
CA SER A 16 -10.49 -9.13 -7.52
C SER A 16 -10.68 -7.75 -6.87
N ALA A 17 -10.46 -6.68 -7.65
CA ALA A 17 -10.70 -5.30 -7.22
C ALA A 17 -12.16 -5.09 -6.75
N ARG A 18 -13.11 -5.66 -7.49
CA ARG A 18 -14.53 -5.60 -7.16
C ARG A 18 -14.85 -6.31 -5.83
N GLU A 19 -14.37 -7.53 -5.63
CA GLU A 19 -14.60 -8.28 -4.38
C GLU A 19 -14.00 -7.56 -3.18
N LEU A 20 -12.80 -6.97 -3.32
CA LEU A 20 -12.21 -6.13 -2.28
C LEU A 20 -13.09 -4.90 -2.00
N GLY A 21 -13.59 -4.24 -3.05
CA GLY A 21 -14.48 -3.10 -2.92
C GLY A 21 -15.79 -3.44 -2.21
N GLU A 22 -16.40 -4.57 -2.53
CA GLU A 22 -17.61 -5.08 -1.88
C GLU A 22 -17.33 -5.40 -0.39
N ALA A 23 -16.28 -6.14 -0.08
CA ALA A 23 -15.89 -6.46 1.28
C ALA A 23 -15.62 -5.20 2.13
N LEU A 24 -14.96 -4.18 1.55
CA LEU A 24 -14.73 -2.90 2.23
C LEU A 24 -16.02 -2.11 2.47
N LYS A 25 -17.03 -2.21 1.61
CA LYS A 25 -18.35 -1.62 1.82
C LYS A 25 -19.11 -2.35 2.93
N GLU A 26 -19.09 -3.68 2.92
CA GLU A 26 -19.76 -4.54 3.90
C GLU A 26 -19.11 -4.48 5.29
N SER A 27 -17.83 -4.16 5.38
CA SER A 27 -17.10 -4.05 6.65
C SER A 27 -17.66 -3.02 7.64
N GLY A 28 -18.50 -2.09 7.18
CA GLY A 28 -18.99 -0.98 8.00
C GLY A 28 -17.96 0.10 8.31
N ILE A 29 -16.69 -0.04 7.88
CA ILE A 29 -15.65 0.95 8.05
C ILE A 29 -15.97 2.19 7.22
N ARG A 30 -16.24 3.29 7.91
CA ARG A 30 -16.73 4.51 7.26
C ARG A 30 -15.63 5.28 6.53
N TRP A 31 -14.46 5.45 7.14
CA TRP A 31 -13.33 6.19 6.59
C TRP A 31 -12.16 5.23 6.37
N LYS A 32 -11.65 5.17 5.16
CA LYS A 32 -10.66 4.17 4.77
C LYS A 32 -9.44 4.79 4.11
N VAL A 33 -8.27 4.27 4.44
CA VAL A 33 -7.05 4.45 3.67
C VAL A 33 -6.64 3.08 3.17
N VAL A 34 -6.64 2.88 1.87
CA VAL A 34 -6.27 1.61 1.23
C VAL A 34 -4.97 1.82 0.47
N VAL A 35 -3.96 1.04 0.81
CA VAL A 35 -2.65 1.07 0.14
C VAL A 35 -2.40 -0.28 -0.49
N ILE A 36 -2.20 -0.31 -1.81
CA ILE A 36 -1.96 -1.55 -2.57
C ILE A 36 -0.55 -1.53 -3.14
N SER A 37 0.30 -2.40 -2.60
CA SER A 37 1.69 -2.57 -3.03
C SER A 37 1.81 -3.80 -3.94
N ALA A 38 1.43 -3.64 -5.20
CA ALA A 38 1.47 -4.70 -6.21
C ALA A 38 1.74 -4.11 -7.61
N CYS A 39 2.13 -4.97 -8.54
CA CYS A 39 2.14 -4.62 -9.97
C CYS A 39 0.71 -4.39 -10.46
N TYR A 40 0.53 -3.45 -11.38
CA TYR A 40 -0.77 -3.10 -11.98
C TYR A 40 -1.82 -2.61 -10.96
N ALA A 41 -1.40 -2.22 -9.76
CA ALA A 41 -2.28 -1.90 -8.63
C ALA A 41 -3.23 -0.73 -8.92
N GLY A 42 -2.90 0.17 -9.84
CA GLY A 42 -3.78 1.26 -10.27
C GLY A 42 -5.14 0.80 -10.81
N GLY A 43 -5.23 -0.45 -11.27
CA GLY A 43 -6.49 -1.05 -11.69
C GLY A 43 -7.52 -1.26 -10.58
N PHE A 44 -7.12 -1.13 -9.32
CA PHE A 44 -8.03 -1.22 -8.17
C PHE A 44 -8.73 0.10 -7.85
N ILE A 45 -8.24 1.23 -8.37
CA ILE A 45 -8.71 2.56 -7.97
C ILE A 45 -10.21 2.72 -8.24
N ASP A 46 -10.68 2.33 -9.43
CA ASP A 46 -12.07 2.58 -9.83
C ASP A 46 -13.09 1.82 -8.98
N ASP A 47 -12.76 0.61 -8.53
CA ASP A 47 -13.63 -0.20 -7.67
C ASP A 47 -13.57 0.22 -6.19
N LEU A 48 -12.47 0.85 -5.75
CA LEU A 48 -12.23 1.19 -4.35
C LEU A 48 -12.54 2.65 -3.99
N ARG A 49 -12.47 3.55 -4.96
CA ARG A 49 -12.66 4.99 -4.70
C ARG A 49 -14.10 5.33 -4.34
N ASP A 50 -14.26 6.06 -3.26
CA ASP A 50 -15.50 6.73 -2.89
C ASP A 50 -15.19 8.06 -2.15
N SER A 51 -16.22 8.76 -1.70
CA SER A 51 -16.04 10.05 -0.99
C SER A 51 -15.30 9.91 0.36
N ARG A 52 -15.16 8.70 0.91
CA ARG A 52 -14.60 8.42 2.23
C ARG A 52 -13.40 7.48 2.20
N THR A 53 -12.88 7.20 1.01
CA THR A 53 -11.73 6.32 0.81
C THR A 53 -10.60 7.06 0.13
N LEU A 54 -9.41 7.02 0.73
CA LEU A 54 -8.14 7.34 0.09
C LEU A 54 -7.54 6.05 -0.44
N VAL A 55 -7.26 5.98 -1.74
CA VAL A 55 -6.58 4.83 -2.36
C VAL A 55 -5.19 5.27 -2.82
N ILE A 56 -4.17 4.52 -2.44
CA ILE A 56 -2.78 4.71 -2.90
C ILE A 56 -2.29 3.40 -3.49
N THR A 57 -1.70 3.44 -4.68
CA THR A 57 -1.22 2.25 -5.39
C THR A 57 0.25 2.38 -5.78
N ALA A 58 0.97 1.28 -5.72
CA ALA A 58 2.40 1.22 -6.02
C ALA A 58 2.72 1.40 -7.51
N SER A 59 1.74 1.25 -8.38
CA SER A 59 1.91 1.37 -9.82
C SER A 59 0.62 1.78 -10.51
N ARG A 60 0.74 2.30 -11.73
CA ARG A 60 -0.39 2.52 -12.65
C ARG A 60 -0.97 1.15 -13.09
N HIS A 61 -2.21 1.16 -13.60
CA HIS A 61 -2.93 -0.06 -14.01
C HIS A 61 -2.23 -0.87 -15.10
N ASP A 62 -1.33 -0.28 -15.85
CA ASP A 62 -0.57 -0.85 -16.96
C ASP A 62 0.94 -0.93 -16.69
N ARG A 63 1.36 -0.76 -15.42
CA ARG A 63 2.77 -0.76 -15.00
C ARG A 63 3.07 -1.79 -13.93
N ARG A 64 4.31 -2.29 -13.97
CA ARG A 64 4.85 -3.10 -12.88
C ARG A 64 5.35 -2.22 -11.75
N SER A 65 5.39 -2.76 -10.54
CA SER A 65 6.14 -2.21 -9.42
C SER A 65 7.50 -2.92 -9.33
N PHE A 66 8.52 -2.23 -8.82
CA PHE A 66 9.89 -2.73 -8.79
C PHE A 66 10.36 -3.12 -7.39
N GLY A 67 11.47 -3.88 -7.31
CA GLY A 67 12.08 -4.30 -6.06
C GLY A 67 11.44 -5.54 -5.43
N CYS A 68 10.69 -6.34 -6.20
CA CYS A 68 10.07 -7.59 -5.73
C CYS A 68 11.03 -8.79 -5.74
N ALA A 69 12.36 -8.58 -5.69
CA ALA A 69 13.32 -9.67 -5.59
C ALA A 69 13.34 -10.23 -4.16
N ASP A 70 13.51 -11.56 -4.02
CA ASP A 70 13.53 -12.26 -2.72
C ASP A 70 14.62 -11.77 -1.76
N GLU A 71 15.61 -11.06 -2.27
CA GLU A 71 16.74 -10.47 -1.51
C GLU A 71 16.39 -9.11 -0.87
N ASN A 72 15.23 -8.52 -1.21
CA ASN A 72 14.83 -7.22 -0.71
C ASN A 72 13.77 -7.35 0.40
N ASP A 73 14.03 -6.78 1.56
CA ASP A 73 13.04 -6.68 2.67
C ASP A 73 11.78 -5.90 2.27
N PHE A 74 11.87 -5.05 1.25
CA PHE A 74 10.80 -4.16 0.78
C PHE A 74 10.84 -3.98 -0.73
N THR A 75 9.65 -3.88 -1.35
CA THR A 75 9.53 -3.30 -2.69
C THR A 75 9.97 -1.83 -2.67
N TYR A 76 10.29 -1.23 -3.84
CA TYR A 76 10.60 0.20 -3.91
C TYR A 76 9.49 1.06 -3.32
N PHE A 77 8.24 0.78 -3.69
CA PHE A 77 7.11 1.49 -3.14
C PHE A 77 6.98 1.27 -1.61
N GLY A 78 7.07 0.03 -1.14
CA GLY A 78 6.99 -0.28 0.28
C GLY A 78 8.03 0.48 1.09
N ARG A 79 9.28 0.49 0.62
CA ARG A 79 10.36 1.25 1.27
C ARG A 79 10.12 2.76 1.20
N ALA A 80 9.86 3.29 0.01
CA ALA A 80 9.69 4.74 -0.18
C ALA A 80 8.51 5.27 0.64
N PHE A 81 7.36 4.60 0.60
CA PHE A 81 6.16 5.07 1.27
C PHE A 81 6.18 4.82 2.78
N PHE A 82 6.34 3.56 3.21
CA PHE A 82 6.19 3.21 4.64
C PHE A 82 7.42 3.51 5.47
N LYS A 83 8.64 3.31 4.94
CA LYS A 83 9.87 3.47 5.70
C LYS A 83 10.43 4.89 5.64
N GLU A 84 10.45 5.50 4.45
CA GLU A 84 11.13 6.78 4.26
C GLU A 84 10.19 7.99 4.36
N ALA A 85 9.01 7.94 3.73
CA ALA A 85 8.14 9.09 3.59
C ALA A 85 7.12 9.24 4.73
N LEU A 86 6.31 8.21 5.01
CA LEU A 86 5.18 8.28 5.92
C LEU A 86 5.56 8.70 7.35
N PRO A 87 6.67 8.22 7.96
CA PRO A 87 7.07 8.61 9.32
C PRO A 87 7.45 10.09 9.46
N LYS A 88 7.79 10.75 8.34
CA LYS A 88 8.27 12.15 8.26
C LYS A 88 7.28 13.06 7.53
N ALA A 89 6.09 12.57 7.26
CA ALA A 89 5.10 13.30 6.49
C ALA A 89 4.15 14.10 7.40
N ALA A 90 3.62 15.19 6.84
CA ALA A 90 2.58 15.98 7.47
C ALA A 90 1.16 15.52 7.09
N SER A 91 1.03 14.65 6.09
CA SER A 91 -0.22 14.05 5.62
C SER A 91 0.06 12.86 4.71
N PHE A 92 -0.97 12.08 4.38
CA PHE A 92 -0.85 11.02 3.37
C PHE A 92 -0.48 11.55 1.99
N GLN A 93 -0.98 12.73 1.61
CA GLN A 93 -0.63 13.39 0.34
C GLN A 93 0.87 13.79 0.31
N ASP A 94 1.38 14.32 1.43
CA ASP A 94 2.80 14.65 1.57
C ASP A 94 3.68 13.39 1.55
N ALA A 95 3.24 12.32 2.22
CA ALA A 95 3.92 11.02 2.17
C ALA A 95 3.98 10.47 0.75
N TYR A 96 2.85 10.50 0.04
CA TYR A 96 2.77 10.05 -1.34
C TYR A 96 3.71 10.86 -2.26
N ALA A 97 3.67 12.19 -2.19
CA ALA A 97 4.52 13.04 -3.02
C ALA A 97 6.03 12.84 -2.77
N LYS A 98 6.41 12.54 -1.52
CA LYS A 98 7.81 12.20 -1.16
C LYS A 98 8.19 10.82 -1.69
N ALA A 99 7.31 9.84 -1.54
CA ALA A 99 7.55 8.47 -2.00
C ALA A 99 7.65 8.40 -3.53
N ASP A 100 6.78 9.09 -4.25
CA ASP A 100 6.76 9.15 -5.71
C ASP A 100 8.10 9.67 -6.27
N ARG A 101 8.64 10.74 -5.69
CA ARG A 101 9.97 11.26 -6.06
C ARG A 101 11.08 10.24 -5.81
N LEU A 102 11.11 9.60 -4.63
CA LEU A 102 12.11 8.60 -4.31
C LEU A 102 12.05 7.39 -5.25
N ILE A 103 10.84 6.95 -5.60
CA ILE A 103 10.63 5.83 -6.52
C ILE A 103 11.17 6.19 -7.90
N THR A 104 10.82 7.37 -8.41
CA THR A 104 11.30 7.87 -9.72
C THR A 104 12.83 7.91 -9.75
N GLU A 105 13.49 8.47 -8.72
CA GLU A 105 14.95 8.51 -8.61
C GLU A 105 15.60 7.12 -8.61
N TRP A 106 15.00 6.16 -7.90
CA TRP A 106 15.52 4.79 -7.85
C TRP A 106 15.32 4.03 -9.16
N GLU A 107 14.19 4.22 -9.81
CA GLU A 107 13.86 3.64 -11.11
C GLU A 107 14.77 4.18 -12.21
N ASP A 108 15.06 5.49 -12.21
CA ASP A 108 16.04 6.12 -13.10
C ASP A 108 17.46 5.57 -12.89
N GLY A 109 17.88 5.42 -11.63
CA GLY A 109 19.18 4.85 -11.28
C GLY A 109 19.33 3.39 -11.73
N HIS A 110 18.26 2.60 -11.65
CA HIS A 110 18.23 1.22 -12.14
C HIS A 110 18.31 1.14 -13.66
N ALA A 111 17.55 1.98 -14.36
CA ALA A 111 17.59 2.05 -15.82
C ALA A 111 18.97 2.43 -16.35
N GLN A 112 19.70 3.29 -15.64
CA GLN A 112 21.04 3.70 -16.02
C GLN A 112 22.08 2.58 -15.83
N LYS A 113 21.98 1.77 -14.77
CA LYS A 113 22.85 0.60 -14.56
C LYS A 113 22.65 -0.47 -15.63
N ASN A 114 21.40 -0.73 -16.04
CA ASN A 114 21.11 -1.75 -17.04
C ASN A 114 21.53 -1.35 -18.45
N ARG A 115 21.59 -0.05 -18.77
CA ARG A 115 22.14 0.44 -20.09
C ARG A 115 23.62 0.17 -20.28
N THR A 116 24.38 0.00 -19.21
CA THR A 116 25.82 -0.28 -19.31
C THR A 116 26.12 -1.76 -19.52
N THR A 117 25.12 -2.63 -19.35
CA THR A 117 25.29 -4.09 -19.47
C THR A 117 24.69 -4.68 -20.73
N ASP A 118 23.70 -4.04 -21.36
CA ASP A 118 22.99 -4.55 -22.55
C ASP A 118 23.03 -3.56 -23.71
N SER A 119 23.91 -3.81 -24.67
CA SER A 119 24.02 -3.04 -25.93
C SER A 119 22.97 -3.42 -26.98
N ALA A 120 21.95 -4.21 -26.65
CA ALA A 120 20.94 -4.67 -27.61
C ALA A 120 19.55 -4.72 -26.99
N GLY A 121 18.75 -3.73 -27.34
CA GLY A 121 17.32 -3.73 -27.07
C GLY A 121 16.84 -2.44 -26.42
N ALA A 122 16.47 -1.46 -27.24
CA ALA A 122 15.71 -0.29 -26.81
C ALA A 122 14.35 -0.75 -26.29
N SER A 123 14.29 -1.13 -25.02
CA SER A 123 13.03 -1.25 -24.29
C SER A 123 12.44 0.16 -24.21
N LYS A 124 11.19 0.29 -24.62
CA LYS A 124 10.45 1.56 -24.69
C LYS A 124 10.61 2.29 -23.35
N ASP A 125 11.01 3.54 -23.40
CA ASP A 125 11.19 4.42 -22.22
C ASP A 125 9.98 4.44 -21.27
N ASP A 126 8.85 4.02 -21.77
CA ASP A 126 7.54 4.00 -21.12
C ASP A 126 7.33 2.84 -20.11
N GLU A 127 8.16 1.79 -20.13
CA GLU A 127 8.02 0.63 -19.21
C GLU A 127 8.91 0.72 -17.97
N ARG A 128 9.73 1.74 -17.84
CA ARG A 128 10.76 1.86 -16.80
C ARG A 128 10.25 2.38 -15.47
N HIS A 129 9.08 3.02 -15.45
CA HIS A 129 8.52 3.63 -14.27
C HIS A 129 7.23 2.95 -13.84
N SER A 130 7.10 2.71 -12.55
CA SER A 130 5.91 2.12 -11.95
C SER A 130 4.73 3.09 -11.96
N LEU A 131 4.98 4.40 -11.89
CA LEU A 131 3.98 5.46 -11.85
C LEU A 131 2.94 5.24 -10.76
N PRO A 132 3.30 5.33 -9.48
CA PRO A 132 2.36 5.23 -8.37
C PRO A 132 1.17 6.16 -8.55
N GLN A 133 0.03 5.80 -8.00
CA GLN A 133 -1.17 6.61 -8.11
C GLN A 133 -1.84 6.84 -6.77
N MET A 134 -2.54 7.97 -6.64
CA MET A 134 -3.36 8.29 -5.48
C MET A 134 -4.71 8.83 -5.95
N ALA A 135 -5.78 8.30 -5.36
CA ALA A 135 -7.14 8.80 -5.55
C ALA A 135 -7.75 9.16 -4.21
N ASP A 136 -8.18 10.41 -4.06
CA ASP A 136 -8.87 10.91 -2.89
C ASP A 136 -10.06 11.81 -3.27
N SER A 137 -10.84 12.20 -2.28
CA SER A 137 -11.92 13.17 -2.39
C SER A 137 -11.73 14.31 -1.38
N PRO A 138 -12.43 15.43 -1.51
CA PRO A 138 -12.42 16.49 -0.50
C PRO A 138 -12.85 16.00 0.88
N ASP A 139 -13.80 15.06 0.97
CA ASP A 139 -14.34 14.57 2.24
C ASP A 139 -13.31 13.77 3.02
N ILE A 140 -12.69 12.74 2.38
CA ILE A 140 -11.66 11.95 3.04
C ILE A 140 -10.42 12.81 3.37
N ARG A 141 -10.03 13.74 2.49
CA ARG A 141 -8.90 14.64 2.73
C ARG A 141 -9.13 15.52 3.97
N ASN A 142 -10.31 16.10 4.11
CA ASN A 142 -10.68 16.90 5.27
C ASN A 142 -10.74 16.07 6.56
N HIS A 143 -11.27 14.85 6.47
CA HIS A 143 -11.30 13.93 7.60
C HIS A 143 -9.90 13.56 8.06
N LEU A 144 -9.03 13.14 7.15
CA LEU A 144 -7.65 12.75 7.45
C LEU A 144 -6.80 13.92 7.96
N LYS A 145 -7.03 15.15 7.47
CA LYS A 145 -6.37 16.33 8.00
C LYS A 145 -6.69 16.56 9.49
N LYS A 146 -7.95 16.42 9.87
CA LYS A 146 -8.37 16.52 11.29
C LYS A 146 -7.77 15.39 12.13
N TRP A 147 -7.85 14.16 11.65
CA TRP A 147 -7.28 12.99 12.32
C TRP A 147 -5.76 13.13 12.51
N TRP A 148 -5.03 13.58 11.47
CA TRP A 148 -3.58 13.78 11.54
C TRP A 148 -3.19 14.84 12.57
N ALA A 149 -3.93 15.93 12.65
CA ALA A 149 -3.71 16.98 13.66
C ALA A 149 -3.91 16.46 15.10
N GLN A 150 -4.88 15.57 15.30
CA GLN A 150 -5.12 14.95 16.62
C GLN A 150 -3.95 14.05 17.05
N ILE A 151 -3.45 13.18 16.15
CA ILE A 151 -2.32 12.29 16.50
C ILE A 151 -1.00 13.05 16.63
N ALA A 152 -0.78 14.10 15.83
CA ALA A 152 0.42 14.93 15.95
C ALA A 152 0.48 15.73 17.26
N GLY A 153 -0.67 16.04 17.87
CA GLY A 153 -0.78 16.69 19.18
C GLY A 153 -0.66 15.72 20.37
N THR A 154 -0.68 14.40 20.14
CA THR A 154 -0.56 13.40 21.19
C THR A 154 0.93 13.14 21.48
N PRO A 155 1.39 13.24 22.76
CA PRO A 155 2.79 12.95 23.10
C PRO A 155 3.17 11.55 22.65
N LYS A 156 4.34 11.41 22.04
CA LYS A 156 4.86 10.14 21.46
C LYS A 156 4.97 8.97 22.46
N ASN A 157 4.78 9.22 23.76
CA ASN A 157 4.85 8.20 24.81
C ASN A 157 3.54 7.41 25.03
N ALA A 158 2.46 7.69 24.32
CA ALA A 158 1.18 6.99 24.47
C ALA A 158 1.08 5.70 23.60
N HIS A 159 2.09 5.38 22.80
CA HIS A 159 2.10 4.22 21.90
C HIS A 159 3.26 3.24 22.16
N SER A 160 3.65 3.05 23.43
CA SER A 160 4.31 1.80 23.79
C SER A 160 3.25 0.71 23.74
N ALA A 161 3.35 -0.17 22.74
CA ALA A 161 2.55 -1.38 22.70
C ALA A 161 2.71 -2.10 24.06
N PRO A 162 1.64 -2.67 24.62
CA PRO A 162 1.76 -3.46 25.85
C PRO A 162 2.74 -4.60 25.57
N ASP A 163 3.69 -4.76 26.48
CA ASP A 163 4.70 -5.82 26.49
C ASP A 163 3.96 -7.18 26.40
N PRO A 164 4.18 -8.02 25.37
CA PRO A 164 3.53 -9.31 25.25
C PRO A 164 3.91 -10.30 26.38
N ALA A 165 4.82 -9.92 27.29
CA ALA A 165 5.25 -10.75 28.41
C ALA A 165 4.40 -10.59 29.70
N ALA A 166 3.44 -9.66 29.74
CA ALA A 166 2.60 -9.46 30.93
C ALA A 166 1.17 -9.94 30.68
N GLY A 167 0.90 -11.20 30.92
CA GLY A 167 -0.47 -11.69 31.02
C GLY A 167 -0.77 -13.00 30.32
N THR A 168 -0.32 -14.10 30.94
CA THR A 168 -0.90 -15.43 30.72
C THR A 168 -2.35 -15.42 31.21
N VAL A 169 -3.31 -15.20 30.33
CA VAL A 169 -4.71 -15.52 30.59
C VAL A 169 -5.06 -16.75 29.78
N ALA A 170 -5.10 -17.88 30.44
CA ALA A 170 -5.66 -19.12 29.92
C ALA A 170 -7.16 -18.93 29.69
N ALA A 171 -7.55 -18.62 28.45
CA ALA A 171 -8.95 -18.70 28.04
C ALA A 171 -9.28 -20.16 27.74
N ALA A 172 -9.99 -20.81 28.67
CA ALA A 172 -10.57 -22.13 28.46
C ALA A 172 -11.62 -22.05 27.36
N LEU A 173 -11.43 -22.78 26.28
CA LEU A 173 -12.43 -23.00 25.23
C LEU A 173 -13.58 -23.86 25.79
N PRO A 174 -14.85 -23.54 25.53
CA PRO A 174 -15.96 -24.39 25.90
C PRO A 174 -15.96 -25.67 25.05
N PRO A 175 -16.44 -26.83 25.58
CA PRO A 175 -16.46 -28.09 24.85
C PRO A 175 -17.47 -28.04 23.70
N LEU A 176 -17.03 -28.52 22.53
CA LEU A 176 -17.90 -28.76 21.36
C LEU A 176 -18.92 -29.84 21.70
N ALA A 177 -20.19 -29.51 21.65
CA ALA A 177 -21.30 -30.46 21.74
C ALA A 177 -21.29 -31.35 20.49
N ARG A 178 -21.19 -32.65 20.70
CA ARG A 178 -21.41 -33.69 19.66
C ARG A 178 -22.92 -33.92 19.54
N SER A 179 -23.41 -33.81 18.35
CA SER A 179 -24.68 -34.42 17.90
C SER A 179 -24.49 -34.90 16.48
#